data_311bd202c984850dddb429d6bb5e6db2
#
_entry.id   311bd202c984850dddb429d6bb5e6db2
#
_cell.length_a   1.000
_cell.length_b   1.000
_cell.length_c   1.000
_cell.angle_alpha   90.00
_cell.angle_beta   90.00
_cell.angle_gamma   90.00
#
_symmetry.space_group_name_H-M   'P 1'
#
loop_
_entity.id
_entity.type
_entity.pdbx_description
1 polymer ?
#
loop_
_entity_poly.entity_id
_entity_poly.type
_entity_poly.pdbx_seq_one_letter_code
_entity_poly.pdbx_strand_id
1 'polypeptide(L)'
;MNSLWLAWLYLRRRRVAAGVMVAGVALALYLPLAAHWAVDAFDDALGARAATTPMIVGARGSRFDLVLHGLYFRAHSEGTVAYSEFTALREAGHGRVIPLHVQFTAGGQPVVGTSLDYFEFRKLQMARGESMALLGDCVLGANATRNLNLGPGGNLKTDRKNLFDLAGDYPLQLNVTGVLAATGTADDEGVFVDVKTAWIIAGLGHGHDESNANNATNSPSAKLVKTHLEITPENMSTFHFHGDTTALPLTAILVEPTDAKETAMVLGRYQNSSQLQALKPPVVVDEMMGMVMRVRQFLDANYALVAGATGLLLALIVALSRRLRAREMETLFLLGCSRGTQFALQTAELLIIFTAAIVLALAAAWATVGWARDYLNTLAG
;
A
#
# COMPACT_ATOMS: atom_id res chain seq x y z
N MET A 1 -43.48 21.63 28.26
CA MET A 1 -42.00 21.61 28.53
C MET A 1 -41.40 20.52 27.66
N ASN A 2 -40.31 20.84 26.96
CA ASN A 2 -39.68 19.88 26.07
C ASN A 2 -38.99 18.75 26.88
N SER A 3 -39.48 17.51 26.76
CA SER A 3 -38.88 16.32 27.42
C SER A 3 -37.41 16.15 27.13
N LEU A 4 -36.92 16.54 25.94
CA LEU A 4 -35.54 16.52 25.54
C LEU A 4 -34.66 17.49 26.37
N TRP A 5 -35.14 18.70 26.65
CA TRP A 5 -34.39 19.68 27.47
C TRP A 5 -34.25 19.22 28.93
N LEU A 6 -35.34 18.65 29.51
CA LEU A 6 -35.29 18.08 30.85
C LEU A 6 -34.39 16.85 30.93
N ALA A 7 -34.41 15.97 29.93
CA ALA A 7 -33.54 14.81 29.83
C ALA A 7 -32.04 15.25 29.77
N TRP A 8 -31.74 16.27 28.98
CA TRP A 8 -30.38 16.83 28.90
C TRP A 8 -29.89 17.42 30.23
N LEU A 9 -30.73 18.20 30.91
CA LEU A 9 -30.37 18.74 32.24
C LEU A 9 -30.11 17.63 33.25
N TYR A 10 -30.91 16.58 33.20
CA TYR A 10 -30.77 15.43 34.09
C TYR A 10 -29.45 14.66 33.82
N LEU A 11 -29.16 14.37 32.55
CA LEU A 11 -27.88 13.72 32.14
C LEU A 11 -26.67 14.59 32.53
N ARG A 12 -26.76 15.92 32.38
CA ARG A 12 -25.73 16.86 32.82
C ARG A 12 -25.45 16.79 34.32
N ARG A 13 -26.44 16.52 35.16
CA ARG A 13 -26.27 16.34 36.59
C ARG A 13 -25.61 15.00 36.92
N ARG A 14 -25.82 13.95 36.13
CA ARG A 14 -25.26 12.61 36.28
C ARG A 14 -24.20 12.29 35.19
N ARG A 15 -23.33 13.28 34.88
CA ARG A 15 -22.41 13.20 33.74
C ARG A 15 -21.48 11.97 33.74
N VAL A 16 -21.07 11.47 34.92
CA VAL A 16 -20.22 10.27 34.99
C VAL A 16 -20.97 9.03 34.51
N ALA A 17 -22.17 8.80 35.03
CA ALA A 17 -22.98 7.63 34.61
C ALA A 17 -23.38 7.74 33.12
N ALA A 18 -23.80 8.92 32.67
CA ALA A 18 -24.11 9.17 31.27
C ALA A 18 -22.87 8.97 30.37
N GLY A 19 -21.70 9.45 30.78
CA GLY A 19 -20.46 9.27 30.05
C GLY A 19 -20.02 7.82 29.92
N VAL A 20 -20.16 7.03 30.98
CA VAL A 20 -19.88 5.58 30.94
C VAL A 20 -20.82 4.85 29.97
N MET A 21 -22.14 5.20 29.98
CA MET A 21 -23.10 4.60 29.05
C MET A 21 -22.78 4.98 27.59
N VAL A 22 -22.50 6.26 27.33
CA VAL A 22 -22.09 6.73 25.98
C VAL A 22 -20.83 6.03 25.53
N ALA A 23 -19.80 5.94 26.38
CA ALA A 23 -18.55 5.29 26.05
C ALA A 23 -18.72 3.78 25.76
N GLY A 24 -19.53 3.07 26.58
CA GLY A 24 -19.81 1.64 26.37
C GLY A 24 -20.52 1.37 25.04
N VAL A 25 -21.57 2.14 24.72
CA VAL A 25 -22.27 2.02 23.43
C VAL A 25 -21.40 2.45 22.28
N ALA A 26 -20.66 3.54 22.41
CA ALA A 26 -19.74 4.03 21.39
C ALA A 26 -18.65 3.01 21.07
N LEU A 27 -18.07 2.36 22.07
CA LEU A 27 -17.04 1.31 21.88
C LEU A 27 -17.63 0.08 21.16
N ALA A 28 -18.84 -0.33 21.55
CA ALA A 28 -19.51 -1.47 20.92
C ALA A 28 -19.85 -1.23 19.43
N LEU A 29 -20.10 0.02 19.04
CA LEU A 29 -20.35 0.41 17.65
C LEU A 29 -19.07 0.72 16.88
N TYR A 30 -18.05 1.28 17.54
CA TYR A 30 -16.79 1.71 16.93
C TYR A 30 -16.01 0.53 16.33
N LEU A 31 -15.82 -0.56 17.08
CA LEU A 31 -14.99 -1.68 16.64
C LEU A 31 -15.45 -2.31 15.31
N PRO A 32 -16.75 -2.71 15.16
CA PRO A 32 -17.21 -3.24 13.88
C PRO A 32 -17.12 -2.21 12.75
N LEU A 33 -17.47 -0.95 13.03
CA LEU A 33 -17.47 0.11 12.02
C LEU A 33 -16.05 0.41 11.51
N ALA A 34 -15.08 0.53 12.42
CA ALA A 34 -13.69 0.75 12.07
C ALA A 34 -13.10 -0.43 11.29
N ALA A 35 -13.40 -1.67 11.69
CA ALA A 35 -12.96 -2.86 10.98
C ALA A 35 -13.54 -2.93 9.55
N HIS A 36 -14.83 -2.63 9.38
CA HIS A 36 -15.47 -2.61 8.06
C HIS A 36 -14.82 -1.57 7.15
N TRP A 37 -14.70 -0.33 7.61
CA TRP A 37 -14.11 0.74 6.81
C TRP A 37 -12.63 0.51 6.49
N ALA A 38 -11.88 -0.13 7.40
CA ALA A 38 -10.48 -0.48 7.13
C ALA A 38 -10.37 -1.55 6.05
N VAL A 39 -11.21 -2.60 6.11
CA VAL A 39 -11.23 -3.67 5.09
C VAL A 39 -11.67 -3.12 3.74
N ASP A 40 -12.74 -2.31 3.70
CA ASP A 40 -13.24 -1.71 2.46
C ASP A 40 -12.18 -0.79 1.84
N ALA A 41 -11.49 0.05 2.64
CA ALA A 41 -10.42 0.90 2.16
C ALA A 41 -9.21 0.12 1.62
N PHE A 42 -8.91 -1.03 2.22
CA PHE A 42 -7.84 -1.91 1.77
C PHE A 42 -8.22 -2.62 0.45
N ASP A 43 -9.47 -3.10 0.34
CA ASP A 43 -10.01 -3.71 -0.89
C ASP A 43 -9.98 -2.71 -2.06
N ASP A 44 -10.48 -1.49 -1.84
CA ASP A 44 -10.47 -0.43 -2.84
C ASP A 44 -9.05 -0.11 -3.31
N ALA A 45 -8.08 0.00 -2.38
CA ALA A 45 -6.70 0.34 -2.71
C ALA A 45 -5.99 -0.75 -3.54
N LEU A 46 -6.20 -2.02 -3.17
CA LEU A 46 -5.63 -3.15 -3.92
C LEU A 46 -6.40 -3.41 -5.22
N GLY A 47 -7.73 -3.43 -5.16
CA GLY A 47 -8.58 -3.76 -6.30
C GLY A 47 -8.40 -2.79 -7.48
N ALA A 48 -8.36 -1.48 -7.21
CA ALA A 48 -8.24 -0.46 -8.26
C ALA A 48 -6.97 -0.65 -9.12
N ARG A 49 -5.83 -0.90 -8.48
CA ARG A 49 -4.56 -1.09 -9.20
C ARG A 49 -4.50 -2.43 -9.94
N ALA A 50 -5.01 -3.49 -9.32
CA ALA A 50 -5.13 -4.79 -9.97
C ALA A 50 -6.04 -4.73 -11.20
N ALA A 51 -7.20 -4.06 -11.11
CA ALA A 51 -8.14 -3.92 -12.21
C ALA A 51 -7.55 -3.22 -13.44
N THR A 52 -6.60 -2.28 -13.24
CA THR A 52 -5.89 -1.60 -14.33
C THR A 52 -4.69 -2.39 -14.88
N THR A 53 -4.42 -3.59 -14.36
CA THR A 53 -3.31 -4.45 -14.80
C THR A 53 -3.87 -5.75 -15.34
N PRO A 54 -4.02 -5.90 -16.66
CA PRO A 54 -4.66 -7.08 -17.25
C PRO A 54 -3.93 -8.38 -16.94
N MET A 55 -2.57 -8.36 -17.00
CA MET A 55 -1.77 -9.55 -16.80
C MET A 55 -0.37 -9.25 -16.26
N ILE A 56 0.15 -10.18 -15.47
CA ILE A 56 1.53 -10.20 -14.99
C ILE A 56 2.14 -11.58 -15.26
N VAL A 57 3.36 -11.59 -15.77
CA VAL A 57 4.18 -12.80 -15.96
C VAL A 57 5.36 -12.73 -15.01
N GLY A 58 5.63 -13.82 -14.32
CA GLY A 58 6.72 -13.89 -13.34
C GLY A 58 7.17 -15.32 -13.06
N ALA A 59 8.14 -15.47 -12.16
CA ALA A 59 8.59 -16.77 -11.71
C ALA A 59 7.44 -17.55 -11.05
N ARG A 60 7.43 -18.87 -11.25
CA ARG A 60 6.47 -19.74 -10.59
C ARG A 60 6.75 -19.86 -9.11
N GLY A 61 5.73 -19.61 -8.30
CA GLY A 61 5.80 -19.61 -6.82
C GLY A 61 4.51 -19.07 -6.24
N SER A 62 4.61 -18.27 -5.20
CA SER A 62 3.46 -17.59 -4.61
C SER A 62 2.84 -16.59 -5.59
N ARG A 63 1.57 -16.82 -5.93
CA ARG A 63 0.80 -15.91 -6.81
C ARG A 63 0.59 -14.55 -6.15
N PHE A 64 0.39 -14.55 -4.84
CA PHE A 64 0.17 -13.34 -4.05
C PHE A 64 1.43 -12.47 -4.01
N ASP A 65 2.60 -13.09 -3.73
CA ASP A 65 3.86 -12.37 -3.65
C ASP A 65 4.22 -11.77 -5.01
N LEU A 66 4.00 -12.49 -6.12
CA LEU A 66 4.24 -11.96 -7.46
C LEU A 66 3.38 -10.71 -7.74
N VAL A 67 2.09 -10.75 -7.38
CA VAL A 67 1.19 -9.61 -7.60
C VAL A 67 1.53 -8.47 -6.64
N LEU A 68 1.76 -8.74 -5.36
CA LEU A 68 2.12 -7.71 -4.38
C LEU A 68 3.46 -7.05 -4.70
N HIS A 69 4.45 -7.83 -5.13
CA HIS A 69 5.75 -7.29 -5.51
C HIS A 69 5.68 -6.50 -6.82
N GLY A 70 5.07 -7.07 -7.87
CA GLY A 70 5.04 -6.46 -9.19
C GLY A 70 4.11 -5.25 -9.30
N LEU A 71 3.02 -5.18 -8.51
CA LEU A 71 2.06 -4.08 -8.58
C LEU A 71 2.23 -3.05 -7.46
N TYR A 72 2.60 -3.48 -6.26
CA TYR A 72 2.61 -2.58 -5.09
C TYR A 72 4.01 -2.39 -4.51
N PHE A 73 5.04 -2.97 -5.16
CA PHE A 73 6.45 -2.90 -4.76
C PHE A 73 6.70 -3.41 -3.34
N ARG A 74 5.79 -4.28 -2.86
CA ARG A 74 5.76 -4.87 -1.53
C ARG A 74 6.04 -6.37 -1.63
N ALA A 75 6.39 -6.98 -0.53
CA ALA A 75 6.84 -8.36 -0.46
C ALA A 75 8.15 -8.60 -1.24
N HIS A 76 8.69 -9.79 -1.16
CA HIS A 76 9.86 -10.20 -1.91
C HIS A 76 9.50 -11.45 -2.72
N SER A 77 9.71 -11.41 -4.03
CA SER A 77 9.58 -12.60 -4.87
C SER A 77 10.93 -13.29 -4.94
N GLU A 78 10.98 -14.57 -4.58
CA GLU A 78 12.22 -15.36 -4.58
C GLU A 78 12.71 -15.70 -6.00
N GLY A 79 11.86 -15.57 -7.01
CA GLY A 79 12.17 -15.94 -8.39
C GLY A 79 12.25 -14.74 -9.32
N THR A 80 13.02 -14.90 -10.41
CA THR A 80 13.17 -13.91 -11.47
C THR A 80 12.78 -14.49 -12.82
N VAL A 81 12.49 -13.60 -13.79
CA VAL A 81 12.23 -13.92 -15.19
C VAL A 81 13.39 -13.40 -16.01
N ALA A 82 13.87 -14.18 -16.96
CA ALA A 82 14.94 -13.72 -17.86
C ALA A 82 14.42 -12.63 -18.82
N TYR A 83 15.26 -11.65 -19.13
CA TYR A 83 14.94 -10.58 -20.07
C TYR A 83 14.58 -11.10 -21.47
N SER A 84 15.07 -12.30 -21.85
CA SER A 84 14.68 -12.99 -23.08
C SER A 84 13.18 -13.26 -23.17
N GLU A 85 12.50 -13.53 -22.05
CA GLU A 85 11.04 -13.71 -22.06
C GLU A 85 10.30 -12.38 -22.34
N PHE A 86 10.81 -11.26 -21.82
CA PHE A 86 10.30 -9.93 -22.16
C PHE A 86 10.43 -9.66 -23.67
N THR A 87 11.61 -9.91 -24.26
CA THR A 87 11.84 -9.72 -25.70
C THR A 87 10.95 -10.65 -26.53
N ALA A 88 10.84 -11.92 -26.15
CA ALA A 88 9.99 -12.90 -26.83
C ALA A 88 8.49 -12.54 -26.80
N LEU A 89 7.99 -12.03 -25.66
CA LEU A 89 6.60 -11.54 -25.55
C LEU A 89 6.36 -10.30 -26.41
N ARG A 90 7.32 -9.38 -26.44
CA ARG A 90 7.24 -8.15 -27.25
C ARG A 90 7.29 -8.45 -28.74
N GLU A 91 8.19 -9.34 -29.17
CA GLU A 91 8.31 -9.76 -30.57
C GLU A 91 7.11 -10.56 -31.07
N ALA A 92 6.47 -11.33 -30.18
CA ALA A 92 5.26 -12.04 -30.48
C ALA A 92 4.03 -11.13 -30.75
N GLY A 93 4.14 -9.84 -30.39
CA GLY A 93 3.12 -8.83 -30.70
C GLY A 93 1.84 -8.97 -29.85
N HIS A 94 1.93 -9.54 -28.66
CA HIS A 94 0.78 -9.77 -27.77
C HIS A 94 0.31 -8.51 -27.01
N GLY A 95 0.46 -7.33 -27.61
CA GLY A 95 0.10 -6.07 -27.00
C GLY A 95 1.30 -5.35 -26.37
N ARG A 96 1.04 -4.47 -25.38
CA ARG A 96 2.10 -3.74 -24.69
C ARG A 96 2.74 -4.63 -23.64
N VAL A 97 4.07 -4.71 -23.64
CA VAL A 97 4.85 -5.51 -22.71
C VAL A 97 5.84 -4.62 -21.99
N ILE A 98 5.85 -4.66 -20.66
CA ILE A 98 6.61 -3.73 -19.81
C ILE A 98 7.46 -4.54 -18.83
N PRO A 99 8.80 -4.34 -18.82
CA PRO A 99 9.68 -5.01 -17.89
C PRO A 99 9.61 -4.34 -16.51
N LEU A 100 9.69 -5.14 -15.45
CA LEU A 100 9.81 -4.65 -14.07
C LEU A 100 10.95 -5.34 -13.36
N HIS A 101 11.82 -4.55 -12.71
CA HIS A 101 12.87 -5.05 -11.83
C HIS A 101 12.82 -4.27 -10.51
N VAL A 102 12.31 -4.90 -9.45
CA VAL A 102 12.08 -4.29 -8.14
C VAL A 102 12.79 -5.15 -7.09
N GLN A 103 13.99 -4.79 -6.70
CA GLN A 103 14.80 -5.56 -5.73
C GLN A 103 15.57 -4.68 -4.73
N PHE A 104 15.63 -3.38 -4.99
CA PHE A 104 16.48 -2.45 -4.24
C PHE A 104 15.66 -1.30 -3.70
N THR A 105 16.24 -0.60 -2.74
CA THR A 105 15.70 0.64 -2.18
C THR A 105 16.71 1.77 -2.31
N ALA A 106 16.22 2.99 -2.21
CA ALA A 106 17.05 4.19 -2.15
C ALA A 106 16.41 5.16 -1.13
N GLY A 107 17.10 5.35 0.00
CA GLY A 107 16.56 6.07 1.14
C GLY A 107 15.28 5.45 1.70
N GLY A 108 15.19 4.11 1.69
CA GLY A 108 14.01 3.36 2.12
C GLY A 108 12.88 3.27 1.09
N GLN A 109 12.96 3.99 -0.04
CA GLN A 109 11.95 3.97 -1.10
C GLN A 109 12.25 2.87 -2.13
N PRO A 110 11.26 2.13 -2.67
CA PRO A 110 11.49 1.07 -3.63
C PRO A 110 12.03 1.62 -4.96
N VAL A 111 13.14 1.04 -5.43
CA VAL A 111 13.68 1.32 -6.77
C VAL A 111 12.99 0.41 -7.79
N VAL A 112 12.33 1.03 -8.76
CA VAL A 112 11.55 0.37 -9.80
C VAL A 112 12.25 0.54 -11.13
N GLY A 113 13.01 -0.48 -11.55
CA GLY A 113 13.59 -0.56 -12.88
C GLY A 113 12.54 -0.91 -13.93
N THR A 114 12.32 -0.05 -14.91
CA THR A 114 11.28 -0.23 -15.92
C THR A 114 11.61 0.49 -17.23
N SER A 115 10.68 0.52 -18.19
CA SER A 115 10.77 1.31 -19.41
C SER A 115 9.81 2.50 -19.38
N LEU A 116 9.97 3.43 -20.33
CA LEU A 116 9.07 4.59 -20.47
C LEU A 116 7.61 4.18 -20.74
N ASP A 117 7.38 3.01 -21.34
CA ASP A 117 6.04 2.45 -21.57
C ASP A 117 5.23 2.29 -20.27
N TYR A 118 5.91 2.12 -19.13
CA TYR A 118 5.27 2.03 -17.83
C TYR A 118 4.55 3.33 -17.47
N PHE A 119 5.14 4.48 -17.76
CA PHE A 119 4.54 5.78 -17.46
C PHE A 119 3.28 6.02 -18.26
N GLU A 120 3.28 5.63 -19.55
CA GLU A 120 2.08 5.70 -20.39
C GLU A 120 1.00 4.72 -19.93
N PHE A 121 1.39 3.47 -19.65
CA PHE A 121 0.50 2.42 -19.16
C PHE A 121 -0.21 2.82 -17.86
N ARG A 122 0.53 3.40 -16.92
CA ARG A 122 0.00 3.89 -15.64
C ARG A 122 -0.59 5.31 -15.72
N LYS A 123 -0.49 5.97 -16.89
CA LYS A 123 -0.93 7.36 -17.12
C LYS A 123 -0.28 8.33 -16.13
N LEU A 124 0.99 8.09 -15.80
CA LEU A 124 1.75 8.92 -14.89
C LEU A 124 2.09 10.26 -15.55
N GLN A 125 1.89 11.33 -14.81
CA GLN A 125 2.19 12.69 -15.30
C GLN A 125 3.33 13.28 -14.49
N MET A 126 4.21 14.01 -15.18
CA MET A 126 5.28 14.77 -14.54
C MET A 126 4.70 16.02 -13.88
N ALA A 127 4.95 16.20 -12.58
CA ALA A 127 4.61 17.43 -11.87
C ALA A 127 5.71 18.47 -12.02
N ARG A 128 6.98 18.05 -12.03
CA ARG A 128 8.16 18.91 -12.16
C ARG A 128 9.30 18.14 -12.82
N GLY A 129 10.16 18.86 -13.56
CA GLY A 129 11.31 18.26 -14.23
C GLY A 129 10.93 17.46 -15.48
N GLU A 130 11.78 16.52 -15.85
CA GLU A 130 11.68 15.72 -17.06
C GLU A 130 11.73 14.22 -16.74
N SER A 131 11.35 13.37 -17.70
CA SER A 131 11.47 11.92 -17.57
C SER A 131 12.93 11.48 -17.61
N MET A 132 13.21 10.25 -17.19
CA MET A 132 14.52 9.64 -17.31
C MET A 132 14.95 9.52 -18.78
N ALA A 133 16.14 10.01 -19.13
CA ALA A 133 16.67 9.97 -20.48
C ALA A 133 18.00 9.19 -20.55
N LEU A 134 18.81 9.25 -19.51
CA LEU A 134 20.13 8.66 -19.44
C LEU A 134 20.17 7.55 -18.38
N LEU A 135 21.18 6.69 -18.48
CA LEU A 135 21.49 5.76 -17.39
C LEU A 135 21.87 6.56 -16.13
N GLY A 136 21.37 6.12 -14.98
CA GLY A 136 21.57 6.83 -13.71
C GLY A 136 20.52 7.91 -13.42
N ASP A 137 19.70 8.28 -14.39
CA ASP A 137 18.56 9.15 -14.14
C ASP A 137 17.47 8.43 -13.35
N CYS A 138 16.80 9.15 -12.46
CA CYS A 138 15.62 8.65 -11.76
C CYS A 138 14.50 9.69 -11.69
N VAL A 139 13.27 9.20 -11.67
CA VAL A 139 12.05 9.96 -11.46
C VAL A 139 11.43 9.53 -10.13
N LEU A 140 11.14 10.50 -9.27
CA LEU A 140 10.56 10.24 -7.95
C LEU A 140 9.04 10.30 -7.98
N GLY A 141 8.40 9.38 -7.29
CA GLY A 141 6.98 9.48 -6.95
C GLY A 141 6.70 10.63 -5.99
N ALA A 142 5.45 11.05 -5.89
CA ALA A 142 5.07 12.22 -5.08
C ALA A 142 5.37 12.03 -3.58
N ASN A 143 5.19 10.83 -3.03
CA ASN A 143 5.51 10.50 -1.64
C ASN A 143 7.02 10.34 -1.46
N ALA A 144 7.70 9.64 -2.39
CA ALA A 144 9.15 9.49 -2.36
C ALA A 144 9.86 10.85 -2.30
N THR A 145 9.40 11.83 -3.11
CA THR A 145 9.90 13.22 -3.08
C THR A 145 9.75 13.86 -1.70
N ARG A 146 8.60 13.67 -1.03
CA ARG A 146 8.35 14.22 0.31
C ARG A 146 9.20 13.57 1.38
N ASN A 147 9.29 12.24 1.34
CA ASN A 147 10.01 11.44 2.33
C ASN A 147 11.53 11.69 2.26
N LEU A 148 12.07 11.78 1.04
CA LEU A 148 13.48 12.01 0.79
C LEU A 148 13.85 13.51 0.85
N ASN A 149 12.85 14.41 0.81
CA ASN A 149 13.05 15.85 0.68
C ASN A 149 13.96 16.23 -0.50
N LEU A 150 13.77 15.53 -1.65
CA LEU A 150 14.53 15.72 -2.88
C LEU A 150 13.60 16.17 -4.02
N GLY A 151 14.19 16.85 -5.00
CA GLY A 151 13.50 17.28 -6.22
C GLY A 151 14.43 17.24 -7.43
N PRO A 152 13.99 17.68 -8.61
CA PRO A 152 14.82 17.71 -9.82
C PRO A 152 16.14 18.41 -9.60
N GLY A 153 17.25 17.80 -10.05
CA GLY A 153 18.63 18.23 -9.82
C GLY A 153 19.26 17.72 -8.51
N GLY A 154 18.49 17.00 -7.68
CA GLY A 154 19.02 16.35 -6.48
C GLY A 154 19.71 15.03 -6.81
N ASN A 155 20.55 14.56 -5.88
CA ASN A 155 21.24 13.28 -5.97
C ASN A 155 20.73 12.33 -4.91
N LEU A 156 20.40 11.09 -5.30
CA LEU A 156 19.90 10.03 -4.43
C LEU A 156 20.87 8.84 -4.47
N LYS A 157 21.22 8.32 -3.31
CA LYS A 157 22.05 7.09 -3.24
C LYS A 157 21.16 5.89 -2.97
N THR A 158 21.45 4.79 -3.65
CA THR A 158 20.82 3.50 -3.39
C THR A 158 21.26 2.94 -2.04
N ASP A 159 20.37 2.20 -1.37
CA ASP A 159 20.67 1.56 -0.11
C ASP A 159 21.51 0.29 -0.34
N ARG A 160 22.33 -0.09 0.65
CA ARG A 160 23.08 -1.34 0.59
C ARG A 160 22.16 -2.52 0.88
N LYS A 161 22.18 -3.55 0.04
CA LYS A 161 21.37 -4.76 0.23
C LYS A 161 21.83 -5.57 1.46
N ASN A 162 23.12 -5.57 1.74
CA ASN A 162 23.69 -6.28 2.88
C ASN A 162 24.77 -5.45 3.57
N LEU A 163 24.54 -5.09 4.84
CA LEU A 163 25.49 -4.34 5.67
C LEU A 163 26.79 -5.11 5.96
N PHE A 164 26.77 -6.44 5.76
CA PHE A 164 27.89 -7.34 6.06
C PHE A 164 28.74 -7.68 4.83
N ASP A 165 28.27 -7.36 3.62
CA ASP A 165 29.05 -7.58 2.40
C ASP A 165 29.90 -6.36 2.06
N LEU A 166 31.11 -6.36 2.63
CA LEU A 166 32.09 -5.28 2.44
C LEU A 166 32.74 -5.30 1.05
N ALA A 167 32.52 -6.35 0.24
CA ALA A 167 33.30 -6.60 -0.98
C ALA A 167 32.53 -6.35 -2.29
N GLY A 168 31.21 -6.15 -2.28
CA GLY A 168 30.41 -6.24 -3.50
C GLY A 168 29.42 -5.11 -3.80
N ASP A 169 28.77 -4.52 -2.82
CA ASP A 169 27.66 -3.58 -3.05
C ASP A 169 28.08 -2.12 -2.79
N TYR A 170 28.50 -1.45 -3.85
CA TYR A 170 28.71 0.00 -3.80
C TYR A 170 27.39 0.72 -4.13
N PRO A 171 26.92 1.63 -3.26
CA PRO A 171 25.72 2.40 -3.52
C PRO A 171 25.91 3.27 -4.77
N LEU A 172 25.05 3.10 -5.76
CA LEU A 172 25.04 3.93 -6.97
C LEU A 172 24.35 5.27 -6.64
N GLN A 173 24.95 6.37 -7.09
CA GLN A 173 24.34 7.68 -7.05
C GLN A 173 23.44 7.87 -8.27
N LEU A 174 22.16 8.16 -8.02
CA LEU A 174 21.16 8.44 -9.03
C LEU A 174 20.95 9.94 -9.13
N ASN A 175 20.68 10.43 -10.33
CA ASN A 175 20.36 11.82 -10.62
C ASN A 175 18.84 11.99 -10.73
N VAL A 176 18.25 12.82 -9.88
CA VAL A 176 16.81 13.07 -9.90
C VAL A 176 16.47 14.04 -11.04
N THR A 177 15.86 13.55 -12.12
CA THR A 177 15.48 14.37 -13.27
C THR A 177 14.06 14.90 -13.17
N GLY A 178 13.17 14.18 -12.50
CA GLY A 178 11.77 14.56 -12.43
C GLY A 178 11.05 14.05 -11.19
N VAL A 179 9.84 14.59 -11.01
CA VAL A 179 8.92 14.24 -9.93
C VAL A 179 7.53 14.03 -10.52
N LEU A 180 6.88 12.93 -10.17
CA LEU A 180 5.54 12.59 -10.61
C LEU A 180 4.47 13.40 -9.85
N ALA A 181 3.36 13.64 -10.50
CA ALA A 181 2.14 14.10 -9.86
C ALA A 181 1.59 12.98 -8.94
N ALA A 182 0.97 13.37 -7.83
CA ALA A 182 0.38 12.41 -6.90
C ALA A 182 -0.75 11.62 -7.58
N THR A 183 -0.69 10.31 -7.45
CA THR A 183 -1.67 9.37 -8.02
C THR A 183 -2.54 8.70 -6.98
N GLY A 184 -2.14 8.71 -5.70
CA GLY A 184 -2.76 7.94 -4.62
C GLY A 184 -2.53 6.44 -4.74
N THR A 185 -1.51 6.02 -5.50
CA THR A 185 -1.15 4.60 -5.72
C THR A 185 0.27 4.33 -5.24
N ALA A 186 0.69 3.06 -5.30
CA ALA A 186 2.07 2.66 -4.96
C ALA A 186 3.14 3.38 -5.81
N ASP A 187 2.77 3.96 -6.96
CA ASP A 187 3.71 4.74 -7.78
C ASP A 187 4.19 6.02 -7.08
N ASP A 188 3.42 6.53 -6.13
CA ASP A 188 3.81 7.70 -5.36
C ASP A 188 5.05 7.46 -4.47
N GLU A 189 5.36 6.20 -4.17
CA GLU A 189 6.50 5.79 -3.35
C GLU A 189 7.72 5.35 -4.18
N GLY A 190 7.52 5.10 -5.48
CA GLY A 190 8.53 4.56 -6.37
C GLY A 190 9.67 5.55 -6.68
N VAL A 191 10.89 5.01 -6.77
CA VAL A 191 12.04 5.63 -7.43
C VAL A 191 12.21 4.93 -8.76
N PHE A 192 11.74 5.55 -9.84
CA PHE A 192 11.74 4.94 -11.16
C PHE A 192 13.06 5.18 -11.88
N VAL A 193 13.65 4.10 -12.38
CA VAL A 193 14.89 4.11 -13.16
C VAL A 193 14.73 3.26 -14.41
N ASP A 194 15.58 3.45 -15.41
CA ASP A 194 15.68 2.51 -16.53
C ASP A 194 16.09 1.11 -16.02
N VAL A 195 15.55 0.05 -16.62
CA VAL A 195 15.82 -1.32 -16.21
C VAL A 195 17.32 -1.66 -16.20
N LYS A 196 18.10 -1.06 -17.11
CA LYS A 196 19.57 -1.22 -17.15
C LYS A 196 20.24 -0.55 -15.96
N THR A 197 19.74 0.61 -15.53
CA THR A 197 20.21 1.24 -14.29
C THR A 197 19.95 0.35 -13.08
N ALA A 198 18.77 -0.31 -13.01
CA ALA A 198 18.46 -1.26 -11.95
C ALA A 198 19.41 -2.47 -11.96
N TRP A 199 19.83 -2.96 -13.13
CA TRP A 199 20.84 -4.02 -13.22
C TRP A 199 22.25 -3.55 -12.82
N ILE A 200 22.60 -2.29 -13.07
CA ILE A 200 23.85 -1.70 -12.57
C ILE A 200 23.82 -1.65 -11.04
N ILE A 201 22.69 -1.23 -10.44
CA ILE A 201 22.49 -1.27 -8.98
C ILE A 201 22.61 -2.71 -8.45
N ALA A 202 22.17 -3.71 -9.23
CA ALA A 202 22.30 -5.13 -8.90
C ALA A 202 23.75 -5.68 -9.03
N GLY A 203 24.70 -4.85 -9.48
CA GLY A 203 26.07 -5.30 -9.72
C GLY A 203 26.26 -6.16 -10.98
N LEU A 204 25.22 -6.25 -11.84
CA LEU A 204 25.25 -7.03 -13.09
C LEU A 204 25.93 -6.27 -14.23
N GLY A 205 26.17 -4.99 -14.05
CA GLY A 205 26.94 -4.12 -14.92
C GLY A 205 27.73 -3.10 -14.10
N HIS A 206 28.86 -2.67 -14.62
CA HIS A 206 29.68 -1.62 -13.99
C HIS A 206 30.45 -0.84 -15.03
N GLY A 207 30.91 0.37 -14.65
CA GLY A 207 31.80 1.20 -15.44
C GLY A 207 33.17 1.32 -14.78
N HIS A 208 34.22 1.33 -15.58
CA HIS A 208 35.59 1.59 -15.11
C HIS A 208 36.40 2.32 -16.18
N ASP A 209 37.43 3.07 -15.74
CA ASP A 209 38.35 3.74 -16.64
C ASP A 209 39.31 2.73 -17.31
N GLU A 210 39.25 2.60 -18.64
CA GLU A 210 40.17 1.74 -19.42
C GLU A 210 41.62 2.18 -19.33
N SER A 211 41.89 3.43 -18.97
CA SER A 211 43.25 3.98 -18.88
C SER A 211 44.18 3.27 -17.88
N ASN A 212 43.61 2.57 -16.91
CA ASN A 212 44.39 1.81 -15.92
C ASN A 212 44.60 0.32 -16.27
N ALA A 213 43.94 -0.19 -17.32
CA ALA A 213 44.12 -1.59 -17.73
C ALA A 213 45.43 -1.82 -18.48
N ASN A 214 45.93 -0.81 -19.19
CA ASN A 214 47.14 -0.90 -20.02
C ASN A 214 48.46 -0.66 -19.26
N ASN A 215 48.42 -0.13 -18.03
CA ASN A 215 49.63 0.13 -17.22
C ASN A 215 49.90 -0.94 -16.15
N ALA A 216 49.18 -2.04 -16.12
CA ALA A 216 49.36 -3.13 -15.17
C ALA A 216 50.34 -4.19 -15.69
N THR A 217 51.50 -3.79 -16.19
CA THR A 217 52.67 -4.68 -16.32
C THR A 217 53.39 -4.73 -14.99
N ASN A 218 53.32 -5.91 -14.33
CA ASN A 218 54.27 -6.37 -13.30
C ASN A 218 54.12 -5.87 -11.85
N SER A 219 52.91 -5.83 -11.27
CA SER A 219 52.81 -5.86 -9.81
C SER A 219 51.66 -6.75 -9.35
N PRO A 220 51.87 -7.76 -8.45
CA PRO A 220 50.83 -8.67 -7.96
C PRO A 220 49.89 -8.05 -6.94
N SER A 221 50.09 -6.80 -6.55
CA SER A 221 49.28 -6.12 -5.54
C SER A 221 48.53 -4.96 -6.14
N ALA A 222 47.25 -5.16 -6.33
CA ALA A 222 46.24 -4.14 -6.56
C ALA A 222 45.79 -3.90 -8.01
N LYS A 223 45.02 -4.79 -8.56
CA LYS A 223 43.94 -4.39 -9.48
C LYS A 223 42.74 -3.95 -8.66
N LEU A 224 42.84 -2.86 -7.94
CA LEU A 224 41.64 -2.10 -7.50
C LEU A 224 41.14 -1.36 -8.73
N VAL A 225 40.33 -2.05 -9.54
CA VAL A 225 39.55 -1.40 -10.58
C VAL A 225 38.59 -0.45 -9.88
N LYS A 226 38.82 0.86 -10.01
CA LYS A 226 37.94 1.87 -9.41
C LYS A 226 36.63 1.88 -10.18
N THR A 227 35.63 1.22 -9.63
CA THR A 227 34.26 1.23 -10.17
C THR A 227 33.63 2.61 -10.00
N HIS A 228 33.00 3.12 -11.04
CA HIS A 228 32.25 4.36 -10.94
C HIS A 228 31.00 4.20 -10.08
N LEU A 229 30.84 5.06 -9.07
CA LEU A 229 29.69 5.09 -8.17
C LEU A 229 28.58 6.04 -8.63
N GLU A 230 28.85 6.77 -9.70
CA GLU A 230 27.94 7.72 -10.33
C GLU A 230 28.04 7.57 -11.85
N ILE A 231 26.89 7.65 -12.52
CA ILE A 231 26.80 7.64 -13.97
C ILE A 231 26.71 9.09 -14.44
N THR A 232 27.69 9.53 -15.20
CA THR A 232 27.72 10.86 -15.83
C THR A 232 27.74 10.72 -17.35
N PRO A 233 27.36 11.75 -18.12
CA PRO A 233 27.43 11.70 -19.58
C PRO A 233 28.82 11.31 -20.12
N GLU A 234 29.87 11.69 -19.37
CA GLU A 234 31.26 11.45 -19.78
C GLU A 234 31.71 9.98 -19.57
N ASN A 235 31.19 9.33 -18.51
CA ASN A 235 31.59 7.95 -18.18
C ASN A 235 30.53 6.90 -18.60
N MET A 236 29.38 7.31 -19.12
CA MET A 236 28.30 6.40 -19.50
C MET A 236 28.75 5.33 -20.50
N SER A 237 29.61 5.69 -21.44
CA SER A 237 30.16 4.76 -22.44
C SER A 237 31.07 3.67 -21.87
N THR A 238 31.56 3.84 -20.63
CA THR A 238 32.40 2.86 -19.94
C THR A 238 31.58 1.77 -19.24
N PHE A 239 30.28 2.00 -19.07
CA PHE A 239 29.38 1.03 -18.45
C PHE A 239 29.03 -0.11 -19.40
N HIS A 240 29.28 -1.33 -18.95
CA HIS A 240 28.99 -2.54 -19.71
C HIS A 240 28.42 -3.63 -18.80
N PHE A 241 27.74 -4.57 -19.43
CA PHE A 241 27.15 -5.73 -18.76
C PHE A 241 27.98 -6.96 -19.02
N HIS A 242 28.15 -7.83 -18.01
CA HIS A 242 28.85 -9.10 -18.16
C HIS A 242 27.90 -10.22 -18.56
N GLY A 243 28.31 -10.98 -19.58
CA GLY A 243 27.57 -12.13 -20.07
C GLY A 243 26.45 -11.77 -21.05
N ASP A 244 25.50 -12.70 -21.19
CA ASP A 244 24.37 -12.54 -22.09
C ASP A 244 23.32 -11.63 -21.46
N THR A 245 23.10 -10.47 -22.07
CA THR A 245 22.09 -9.50 -21.60
C THR A 245 20.67 -10.06 -21.66
N THR A 246 20.43 -11.08 -22.48
CA THR A 246 19.10 -11.75 -22.57
C THR A 246 18.78 -12.61 -21.34
N ALA A 247 19.81 -13.00 -20.57
CA ALA A 247 19.67 -13.76 -19.33
C ALA A 247 19.50 -12.86 -18.09
N LEU A 248 19.61 -11.52 -18.22
CA LEU A 248 19.49 -10.60 -17.09
C LEU A 248 18.10 -10.70 -16.42
N PRO A 249 18.05 -10.61 -15.09
CA PRO A 249 16.83 -10.88 -14.34
C PRO A 249 15.84 -9.72 -14.38
N LEU A 250 14.56 -10.05 -14.45
CA LEU A 250 13.43 -9.18 -14.14
C LEU A 250 12.65 -9.77 -12.97
N THR A 251 12.02 -8.93 -12.19
CA THR A 251 11.08 -9.38 -11.14
C THR A 251 9.79 -9.89 -11.75
N ALA A 252 9.26 -9.16 -12.73
CA ALA A 252 8.02 -9.47 -13.43
C ALA A 252 7.97 -8.77 -14.79
N ILE A 253 7.03 -9.18 -15.61
CA ILE A 253 6.69 -8.54 -16.88
C ILE A 253 5.19 -8.23 -16.83
N LEU A 254 4.81 -6.95 -16.99
CA LEU A 254 3.41 -6.59 -17.19
C LEU A 254 3.06 -6.73 -18.66
N VAL A 255 1.89 -7.28 -18.93
CA VAL A 255 1.38 -7.47 -20.30
C VAL A 255 -0.01 -6.85 -20.37
N GLU A 256 -0.19 -5.94 -21.32
CA GLU A 256 -1.48 -5.35 -21.69
C GLU A 256 -1.90 -5.92 -23.05
N PRO A 257 -2.62 -7.07 -23.08
CA PRO A 257 -3.04 -7.69 -24.33
C PRO A 257 -4.04 -6.80 -25.07
N THR A 258 -4.02 -6.83 -26.40
CA THR A 258 -4.93 -6.03 -27.22
C THR A 258 -6.35 -6.58 -27.17
N ASP A 259 -6.50 -7.90 -27.04
CA ASP A 259 -7.79 -8.58 -27.03
C ASP A 259 -7.83 -9.84 -26.12
N ALA A 260 -9.01 -10.45 -26.02
CA ALA A 260 -9.23 -11.65 -25.23
C ALA A 260 -8.49 -12.89 -25.81
N LYS A 261 -8.23 -12.93 -27.12
CA LYS A 261 -7.51 -14.02 -27.77
C LYS A 261 -6.04 -13.98 -27.36
N GLU A 262 -5.41 -12.81 -27.40
CA GLU A 262 -4.03 -12.63 -26.94
C GLU A 262 -3.89 -12.93 -25.46
N THR A 263 -4.85 -12.49 -24.64
CA THR A 263 -4.92 -12.87 -23.24
C THR A 263 -4.88 -14.39 -23.06
N ALA A 264 -5.68 -15.12 -23.83
CA ALA A 264 -5.71 -16.60 -23.78
C ALA A 264 -4.41 -17.23 -24.27
N MET A 265 -3.79 -16.65 -25.31
CA MET A 265 -2.51 -17.13 -25.84
C MET A 265 -1.37 -16.99 -24.82
N VAL A 266 -1.25 -15.83 -24.19
CA VAL A 266 -0.23 -15.60 -23.15
C VAL A 266 -0.46 -16.52 -21.95
N LEU A 267 -1.70 -16.66 -21.46
CA LEU A 267 -2.00 -17.59 -20.37
C LEU A 267 -1.66 -19.05 -20.75
N GLY A 268 -2.03 -19.47 -21.96
CA GLY A 268 -1.75 -20.81 -22.48
C GLY A 268 -0.26 -21.10 -22.60
N ARG A 269 0.55 -20.11 -23.01
CA ARG A 269 2.01 -20.23 -23.11
C ARG A 269 2.66 -20.67 -21.80
N TYR A 270 2.21 -20.11 -20.67
CA TYR A 270 2.80 -20.38 -19.36
C TYR A 270 2.05 -21.41 -18.51
N GLN A 271 0.91 -21.95 -18.99
CA GLN A 271 0.08 -22.87 -18.23
C GLN A 271 0.85 -24.12 -17.79
N ASN A 272 1.67 -24.68 -18.67
CA ASN A 272 2.46 -25.89 -18.43
C ASN A 272 3.93 -25.62 -18.10
N SER A 273 4.33 -24.37 -17.95
CA SER A 273 5.70 -24.03 -17.58
C SER A 273 5.96 -24.40 -16.12
N SER A 274 7.10 -25.04 -15.84
CA SER A 274 7.55 -25.35 -14.49
C SER A 274 8.25 -24.17 -13.81
N GLN A 275 8.70 -23.17 -14.57
CA GLN A 275 9.53 -22.06 -14.07
C GLN A 275 8.78 -20.73 -14.05
N LEU A 276 7.83 -20.53 -14.95
CA LEU A 276 7.12 -19.26 -15.10
C LEU A 276 5.61 -19.43 -14.95
N GLN A 277 4.93 -18.36 -14.63
CA GLN A 277 3.47 -18.29 -14.57
C GLN A 277 2.97 -16.95 -15.11
N ALA A 278 1.81 -16.99 -15.76
CA ALA A 278 1.06 -15.80 -16.14
C ALA A 278 -0.22 -15.73 -15.29
N LEU A 279 -0.49 -14.57 -14.70
CA LEU A 279 -1.61 -14.37 -13.80
C LEU A 279 -2.42 -13.14 -14.23
N LYS A 280 -3.72 -13.17 -13.91
CA LYS A 280 -4.58 -11.98 -13.94
C LYS A 280 -4.61 -11.38 -12.54
N PRO A 281 -3.97 -10.23 -12.27
CA PRO A 281 -3.93 -9.64 -10.96
C PRO A 281 -5.31 -9.45 -10.29
N PRO A 282 -6.39 -9.03 -10.98
CA PRO A 282 -7.70 -8.93 -10.37
C PRO A 282 -8.17 -10.24 -9.72
N VAL A 283 -7.99 -11.37 -10.41
CA VAL A 283 -8.41 -12.69 -9.90
C VAL A 283 -7.62 -13.06 -8.63
N VAL A 284 -6.32 -12.75 -8.61
CA VAL A 284 -5.46 -13.04 -7.44
C VAL A 284 -5.83 -12.15 -6.26
N VAL A 285 -6.10 -10.87 -6.51
CA VAL A 285 -6.55 -9.93 -5.46
C VAL A 285 -7.92 -10.33 -4.92
N ASP A 286 -8.89 -10.69 -5.78
CA ASP A 286 -10.21 -11.18 -5.37
C ASP A 286 -10.09 -12.44 -4.49
N GLU A 287 -9.18 -13.36 -4.84
CA GLU A 287 -8.92 -14.57 -4.05
C GLU A 287 -8.34 -14.23 -2.67
N MET A 288 -7.40 -13.28 -2.63
CA MET A 288 -6.82 -12.77 -1.38
C MET A 288 -7.89 -12.09 -0.52
N MET A 289 -8.70 -11.22 -1.12
CA MET A 289 -9.81 -10.55 -0.43
C MET A 289 -10.87 -11.55 0.05
N GLY A 290 -11.12 -12.62 -0.71
CA GLY A 290 -12.00 -13.70 -0.27
C GLY A 290 -11.55 -14.38 1.03
N MET A 291 -10.25 -14.43 1.32
CA MET A 291 -9.74 -14.88 2.62
C MET A 291 -9.99 -13.85 3.72
N VAL A 292 -9.72 -12.58 3.45
CA VAL A 292 -9.97 -11.47 4.38
C VAL A 292 -11.46 -11.39 4.74
N MET A 293 -12.35 -11.55 3.75
CA MET A 293 -13.80 -11.52 3.97
C MET A 293 -14.30 -12.69 4.83
N ARG A 294 -13.70 -13.87 4.77
CA ARG A 294 -14.02 -14.98 5.69
C ARG A 294 -13.65 -14.64 7.14
N VAL A 295 -12.49 -14.02 7.34
CA VAL A 295 -12.09 -13.55 8.69
C VAL A 295 -13.04 -12.46 9.18
N ARG A 296 -13.43 -11.52 8.31
CA ARG A 296 -14.42 -10.47 8.60
C ARG A 296 -15.76 -11.07 9.06
N GLN A 297 -16.30 -12.07 8.36
CA GLN A 297 -17.55 -12.74 8.75
C GLN A 297 -17.48 -13.36 10.15
N PHE A 298 -16.33 -13.97 10.49
CA PHE A 298 -16.12 -14.49 11.83
C PHE A 298 -16.10 -13.36 12.88
N LEU A 299 -15.44 -12.25 12.60
CA LEU A 299 -15.42 -11.08 13.48
C LEU A 299 -16.83 -10.47 13.62
N ASP A 300 -17.61 -10.41 12.55
CA ASP A 300 -19.00 -9.87 12.57
C ASP A 300 -19.89 -10.68 13.52
N ALA A 301 -19.76 -12.01 13.53
CA ALA A 301 -20.50 -12.85 14.48
C ALA A 301 -20.10 -12.52 15.94
N ASN A 302 -18.81 -12.31 16.21
CA ASN A 302 -18.34 -11.88 17.53
C ASN A 302 -18.83 -10.48 17.90
N TYR A 303 -18.85 -9.54 16.96
CA TYR A 303 -19.37 -8.18 17.20
C TYR A 303 -20.88 -8.21 17.50
N ALA A 304 -21.66 -9.05 16.82
CA ALA A 304 -23.07 -9.24 17.12
C ALA A 304 -23.30 -9.76 18.55
N LEU A 305 -22.47 -10.71 18.99
CA LEU A 305 -22.51 -11.23 20.37
C LEU A 305 -22.16 -10.14 21.40
N VAL A 306 -21.09 -9.35 21.16
CA VAL A 306 -20.69 -8.24 22.03
C VAL A 306 -21.77 -7.16 22.06
N ALA A 307 -22.38 -6.83 20.92
CA ALA A 307 -23.47 -5.86 20.85
C ALA A 307 -24.70 -6.34 21.63
N GLY A 308 -25.05 -7.63 21.54
CA GLY A 308 -26.11 -8.25 22.32
C GLY A 308 -25.84 -8.19 23.82
N ALA A 309 -24.63 -8.55 24.25
CA ALA A 309 -24.22 -8.47 25.67
C ALA A 309 -24.25 -7.02 26.18
N THR A 310 -23.78 -6.05 25.37
CA THR A 310 -23.82 -4.62 25.71
C THR A 310 -25.26 -4.13 25.80
N GLY A 311 -26.13 -4.53 24.88
CA GLY A 311 -27.55 -4.20 24.91
C GLY A 311 -28.25 -4.75 26.16
N LEU A 312 -27.95 -5.99 26.54
CA LEU A 312 -28.50 -6.61 27.77
C LEU A 312 -28.03 -5.85 29.02
N LEU A 313 -26.73 -5.51 29.07
CA LEU A 313 -26.17 -4.74 30.20
C LEU A 313 -26.80 -3.37 30.31
N LEU A 314 -26.99 -2.68 29.19
CA LEU A 314 -27.70 -1.40 29.15
C LEU A 314 -29.14 -1.52 29.60
N ALA A 315 -29.85 -2.55 29.16
CA ALA A 315 -31.24 -2.82 29.60
C ALA A 315 -31.31 -3.03 31.11
N LEU A 316 -30.34 -3.78 31.67
CA LEU A 316 -30.23 -4.01 33.11
C LEU A 316 -29.96 -2.70 33.86
N ILE A 317 -29.04 -1.85 33.39
CA ILE A 317 -28.73 -0.55 34.00
C ILE A 317 -29.95 0.36 33.96
N VAL A 318 -30.71 0.39 32.85
CA VAL A 318 -31.95 1.15 32.72
C VAL A 318 -32.99 0.63 33.69
N ALA A 319 -33.20 -0.71 33.79
CA ALA A 319 -34.15 -1.31 34.72
C ALA A 319 -33.81 -1.01 36.17
N LEU A 320 -32.50 -1.08 36.54
CA LEU A 320 -32.04 -0.73 37.88
C LEU A 320 -32.24 0.78 38.17
N SER A 321 -31.89 1.64 37.22
CA SER A 321 -32.12 3.08 37.34
C SER A 321 -33.59 3.41 37.56
N ARG A 322 -34.51 2.74 36.84
CA ARG A 322 -35.96 2.89 37.04
C ARG A 322 -36.40 2.46 38.45
N ARG A 323 -35.89 1.33 38.97
CA ARG A 323 -36.19 0.89 40.34
C ARG A 323 -35.71 1.90 41.39
N LEU A 324 -34.51 2.40 41.26
CA LEU A 324 -33.93 3.39 42.18
C LEU A 324 -34.69 4.74 42.16
N ARG A 325 -35.31 5.07 41.03
CA ARG A 325 -36.08 6.31 40.84
C ARG A 325 -37.59 6.16 41.08
N ALA A 326 -38.06 4.99 41.47
CA ALA A 326 -39.51 4.73 41.60
C ALA A 326 -40.19 5.78 42.51
N ARG A 327 -39.57 6.13 43.62
CA ARG A 327 -40.07 7.19 44.56
C ARG A 327 -40.08 8.58 43.92
N GLU A 328 -39.07 8.96 43.15
CA GLU A 328 -39.01 10.24 42.42
C GLU A 328 -40.14 10.32 41.36
N MET A 329 -40.39 9.21 40.65
CA MET A 329 -41.45 9.11 39.65
C MET A 329 -42.85 9.16 40.28
N GLU A 330 -43.03 8.56 41.45
CA GLU A 330 -44.29 8.62 42.21
C GLU A 330 -44.57 10.07 42.70
N THR A 331 -43.57 10.77 43.16
CA THR A 331 -43.66 12.18 43.52
C THR A 331 -44.05 13.04 42.31
N LEU A 332 -43.45 12.83 41.16
CA LEU A 332 -43.80 13.52 39.91
C LEU A 332 -45.25 13.22 39.46
N PHE A 333 -45.70 11.99 39.65
CA PHE A 333 -47.09 11.61 39.37
C PHE A 333 -48.07 12.34 40.30
N LEU A 334 -47.79 12.40 41.61
CA LEU A 334 -48.61 13.13 42.58
C LEU A 334 -48.62 14.63 42.29
N LEU A 335 -47.58 15.19 41.68
CA LEU A 335 -47.50 16.58 41.22
C LEU A 335 -48.23 16.82 39.88
N GLY A 336 -48.94 15.81 39.33
CA GLY A 336 -49.76 15.92 38.11
C GLY A 336 -49.06 15.56 36.79
N CYS A 337 -47.86 15.01 36.83
CA CYS A 337 -47.21 14.49 35.63
C CYS A 337 -47.85 13.19 35.13
N SER A 338 -48.31 13.15 33.89
CA SER A 338 -48.86 11.93 33.30
C SER A 338 -47.78 10.83 33.14
N ARG A 339 -48.23 9.56 33.14
CA ARG A 339 -47.32 8.41 32.86
C ARG A 339 -46.69 8.50 31.48
N GLY A 340 -47.37 9.10 30.49
CA GLY A 340 -46.81 9.36 29.17
C GLY A 340 -45.64 10.34 29.17
N THR A 341 -45.74 11.40 30.02
CA THR A 341 -44.64 12.36 30.17
C THR A 341 -43.42 11.71 30.81
N GLN A 342 -43.60 10.82 31.80
CA GLN A 342 -42.53 10.08 32.43
C GLN A 342 -41.84 9.11 31.44
N PHE A 343 -42.62 8.42 30.62
CA PHE A 343 -42.07 7.57 29.56
C PHE A 343 -41.30 8.39 28.51
N ALA A 344 -41.90 9.52 28.06
CA ALA A 344 -41.23 10.42 27.12
C ALA A 344 -39.87 10.98 27.63
N LEU A 345 -39.77 11.22 28.94
CA LEU A 345 -38.54 11.67 29.56
C LEU A 345 -37.43 10.57 29.49
N GLN A 346 -37.78 9.33 29.83
CA GLN A 346 -36.86 8.20 29.80
C GLN A 346 -36.41 7.85 28.37
N THR A 347 -37.32 7.88 27.41
CA THR A 347 -36.96 7.67 25.99
C THR A 347 -36.07 8.79 25.46
N ALA A 348 -36.31 10.04 25.89
CA ALA A 348 -35.46 11.16 25.53
C ALA A 348 -34.02 11.02 26.10
N GLU A 349 -33.86 10.54 27.35
CA GLU A 349 -32.55 10.24 27.93
C GLU A 349 -31.77 9.19 27.11
N LEU A 350 -32.45 8.08 26.76
CA LEU A 350 -31.84 7.03 25.94
C LEU A 350 -31.47 7.55 24.54
N LEU A 351 -32.37 8.31 23.92
CA LEU A 351 -32.09 8.91 22.60
C LEU A 351 -30.87 9.79 22.60
N ILE A 352 -30.68 10.64 23.61
CA ILE A 352 -29.49 11.49 23.73
C ILE A 352 -28.24 10.64 23.89
N ILE A 353 -28.27 9.60 24.74
CA ILE A 353 -27.10 8.70 24.95
C ILE A 353 -26.74 7.98 23.66
N PHE A 354 -27.70 7.38 22.96
CA PHE A 354 -27.47 6.65 21.70
C PHE A 354 -26.96 7.59 20.59
N THR A 355 -27.57 8.76 20.44
CA THR A 355 -27.13 9.74 19.44
C THR A 355 -25.70 10.21 19.71
N ALA A 356 -25.37 10.53 20.96
CA ALA A 356 -24.02 10.91 21.34
C ALA A 356 -23.02 9.77 21.10
N ALA A 357 -23.40 8.52 21.42
CA ALA A 357 -22.55 7.36 21.22
C ALA A 357 -22.32 7.07 19.72
N ILE A 358 -23.34 7.18 18.88
CA ILE A 358 -23.22 7.01 17.42
C ILE A 358 -22.28 8.07 16.84
N VAL A 359 -22.47 9.35 17.20
CA VAL A 359 -21.61 10.44 16.71
C VAL A 359 -20.18 10.21 17.13
N LEU A 360 -19.95 9.80 18.39
CA LEU A 360 -18.60 9.52 18.90
C LEU A 360 -17.97 8.32 18.18
N ALA A 361 -18.72 7.24 17.97
CA ALA A 361 -18.24 6.05 17.26
C ALA A 361 -17.88 6.36 15.80
N LEU A 362 -18.73 7.11 15.09
CA LEU A 362 -18.49 7.55 13.71
C LEU A 362 -17.25 8.45 13.62
N ALA A 363 -17.13 9.43 14.52
CA ALA A 363 -15.98 10.34 14.54
C ALA A 363 -14.67 9.58 14.85
N ALA A 364 -14.71 8.65 15.81
CA ALA A 364 -13.54 7.83 16.16
C ALA A 364 -13.17 6.89 15.00
N ALA A 365 -14.14 6.23 14.35
CA ALA A 365 -13.88 5.36 13.21
C ALA A 365 -13.31 6.13 12.01
N TRP A 366 -13.84 7.30 11.71
CA TRP A 366 -13.33 8.16 10.66
C TRP A 366 -11.88 8.61 10.94
N ALA A 367 -11.59 9.03 12.17
CA ALA A 367 -10.25 9.46 12.58
C ALA A 367 -9.24 8.30 12.53
N THR A 368 -9.62 7.09 12.98
CA THR A 368 -8.71 5.93 12.96
C THR A 368 -8.45 5.41 11.55
N VAL A 369 -9.45 5.39 10.67
CA VAL A 369 -9.25 4.98 9.28
C VAL A 369 -8.43 6.03 8.51
N GLY A 370 -8.66 7.32 8.77
CA GLY A 370 -7.83 8.40 8.24
C GLY A 370 -6.38 8.27 8.68
N TRP A 371 -6.16 8.13 9.98
CA TRP A 371 -4.81 7.92 10.54
C TRP A 371 -4.15 6.62 10.03
N ALA A 372 -4.91 5.53 9.89
CA ALA A 372 -4.39 4.28 9.34
C ALA A 372 -3.96 4.42 7.87
N ARG A 373 -4.72 5.16 7.06
CA ARG A 373 -4.32 5.48 5.67
C ARG A 373 -3.03 6.30 5.64
N ASP A 374 -2.94 7.35 6.44
CA ASP A 374 -1.74 8.18 6.53
C ASP A 374 -0.55 7.39 7.07
N TYR A 375 -0.78 6.53 8.07
CA TYR A 375 0.25 5.65 8.65
C TYR A 375 0.69 4.56 7.67
N LEU A 376 -0.21 3.95 6.93
CA LEU A 376 0.13 3.02 5.84
C LEU A 376 0.94 3.74 4.77
N ASN A 377 0.61 4.97 4.44
CA ASN A 377 1.37 5.80 3.51
C ASN A 377 2.76 6.18 4.07
N THR A 378 2.92 6.30 5.40
CA THR A 378 4.22 6.59 6.03
C THR A 378 5.06 5.34 6.32
N LEU A 379 4.44 4.20 6.65
CA LEU A 379 5.15 2.90 6.74
C LEU A 379 5.49 2.34 5.37
N ALA A 380 4.79 2.81 4.38
CA ALA A 380 5.03 2.51 2.99
C ALA A 380 6.20 3.33 2.42
N GLY A 381 6.66 4.34 3.11
CA GLY A 381 7.90 5.05 2.89
C GLY A 381 8.88 4.72 3.98
#